data_002435935c1da1d18527b0bb2728c6e1
#
_entry.id   002435935c1da1d18527b0bb2728c6e1
#
_cell.length_a   1.000
_cell.length_b   1.000
_cell.length_c   1.000
_cell.angle_alpha   90.00
_cell.angle_beta   90.00
_cell.angle_gamma   90.00
#
_symmetry.space_group_name_H-M   'P 1'
#
loop_
_entity.id
_entity.type
_entity.pdbx_description
1 polymer ?
#
loop_
_entity_poly.entity_id
_entity_poly.type
_entity_poly.pdbx_seq_one_letter_code
_entity_poly.pdbx_strand_id
1 'polypeptide(L)'
;MKNNKLDKSLLEVVSTCSNREIECIAYVSNIEKAKQFFSKRELVCALPFIGAVGLRIKIEKLLESTKKAWVKTITKQSSVMALMDVARKILGAGERLGSDVTIAYIDTGIAPHVDFLLGKPRICAFVDLVSGRKNFYDDNGHGTFVSGVGSGNGAASGKKFMGIAPQSNIISIKALNEKGEANAVRILEAMQWVYDNQKKFDIKVVCMSFGSEPLGASDPIMKGAEVLWNRGITMVAAAGNSGPEFETIKSPGISPRIITVGGLKDNRKDGSFSPKQFEIAPFSSRGPALRRFKPDLVAPSVNITSCSNSAENLYTTMSGTSVATPMVAGLAALILESEPSLSPDQVKFKLMSLSRGITFNRNLEGVGYPLLS
;
A
#
# COMPACT_ATOMS: atom_id res chain seq x y z
N MET A 1 -31.77 29.52 -9.01
CA MET A 1 -30.41 29.96 -9.42
C MET A 1 -29.45 28.79 -9.23
N LYS A 2 -28.83 28.29 -10.29
CA LYS A 2 -27.80 27.23 -10.17
C LYS A 2 -26.61 27.81 -9.44
N ASN A 3 -26.30 27.30 -8.27
CA ASN A 3 -25.20 27.76 -7.45
C ASN A 3 -23.91 27.13 -7.96
N ASN A 4 -23.29 27.72 -9.00
CA ASN A 4 -22.10 27.18 -9.70
C ASN A 4 -20.82 27.09 -8.84
N LYS A 5 -20.87 27.53 -7.57
CA LYS A 5 -19.70 27.51 -6.67
C LYS A 5 -19.70 26.32 -5.71
N LEU A 6 -20.76 25.55 -5.64
CA LEU A 6 -20.82 24.32 -4.84
C LEU A 6 -20.53 23.12 -5.73
N ASP A 7 -19.72 22.20 -5.27
CA ASP A 7 -19.55 20.92 -5.95
C ASP A 7 -20.81 20.04 -5.84
N LYS A 8 -20.87 18.98 -6.66
CA LYS A 8 -22.04 18.09 -6.71
C LYS A 8 -22.36 17.47 -5.35
N SER A 9 -21.35 17.12 -4.56
CA SER A 9 -21.52 16.45 -3.26
C SER A 9 -22.11 17.38 -2.20
N LEU A 10 -21.80 18.68 -2.26
CA LEU A 10 -22.38 19.69 -1.39
C LEU A 10 -23.80 20.08 -1.81
N LEU A 11 -24.09 20.09 -3.10
CA LEU A 11 -25.46 20.36 -3.59
C LEU A 11 -26.45 19.33 -3.09
N GLU A 12 -26.07 18.05 -3.02
CA GLU A 12 -26.90 16.98 -2.45
C GLU A 12 -27.18 17.22 -0.95
N VAL A 13 -26.14 17.58 -0.17
CA VAL A 13 -26.26 17.83 1.27
C VAL A 13 -27.16 19.07 1.54
N VAL A 14 -26.97 20.14 0.77
CA VAL A 14 -27.77 21.37 0.91
C VAL A 14 -29.25 21.14 0.57
N SER A 15 -29.54 20.21 -0.34
CA SER A 15 -30.95 19.90 -0.72
C SER A 15 -31.68 19.02 0.31
N THR A 16 -30.93 18.28 1.16
CA THR A 16 -31.50 17.28 2.08
C THR A 16 -31.50 17.71 3.55
N CYS A 17 -30.70 18.71 3.94
CA CYS A 17 -30.52 19.10 5.35
C CYS A 17 -30.54 20.63 5.51
N SER A 18 -31.51 21.21 6.22
CA SER A 18 -31.60 22.65 6.41
C SER A 18 -30.87 23.24 7.66
N ASN A 19 -30.58 22.46 8.69
CA ASN A 19 -30.10 23.00 9.96
C ASN A 19 -28.82 22.35 10.51
N ARG A 20 -27.97 21.76 9.66
CA ARG A 20 -26.78 21.04 10.06
C ARG A 20 -25.50 21.86 9.82
N GLU A 21 -24.52 21.76 10.73
CA GLU A 21 -23.16 22.23 10.48
C GLU A 21 -22.48 21.23 9.53
N ILE A 22 -21.72 21.76 8.58
CA ILE A 22 -20.96 20.98 7.62
C ILE A 22 -19.50 21.40 7.62
N GLU A 23 -18.62 20.44 7.40
CA GLU A 23 -17.20 20.68 7.16
C GLU A 23 -16.95 20.73 5.65
N CYS A 24 -16.30 21.82 5.21
CA CYS A 24 -16.03 22.05 3.80
C CYS A 24 -14.72 22.81 3.59
N ILE A 25 -14.22 22.80 2.37
CA ILE A 25 -13.05 23.55 1.93
C ILE A 25 -13.51 24.59 0.91
N ALA A 26 -13.29 25.88 1.20
CA ALA A 26 -13.60 26.96 0.29
C ALA A 26 -12.31 27.45 -0.38
N TYR A 27 -12.22 27.32 -1.70
CA TYR A 27 -11.18 27.96 -2.51
C TYR A 27 -11.51 29.42 -2.70
N VAL A 28 -10.56 30.28 -2.37
CA VAL A 28 -10.77 31.73 -2.31
C VAL A 28 -9.68 32.49 -3.05
N SER A 29 -10.00 33.63 -3.63
CA SER A 29 -9.00 34.51 -4.24
C SER A 29 -8.30 35.43 -3.23
N ASN A 30 -8.83 35.55 -2.02
CA ASN A 30 -8.27 36.36 -0.95
C ASN A 30 -8.56 35.74 0.42
N ILE A 31 -7.51 35.24 1.07
CA ILE A 31 -7.62 34.56 2.37
C ILE A 31 -7.96 35.53 3.50
N GLU A 32 -7.44 36.76 3.45
CA GLU A 32 -7.71 37.76 4.50
C GLU A 32 -9.18 38.17 4.52
N LYS A 33 -9.80 38.35 3.34
CA LYS A 33 -11.26 38.56 3.26
C LYS A 33 -12.04 37.38 3.81
N ALA A 34 -11.57 36.14 3.60
CA ALA A 34 -12.18 34.95 4.18
C ALA A 34 -12.06 34.94 5.72
N LYS A 35 -10.90 35.25 6.27
CA LYS A 35 -10.69 35.37 7.73
C LYS A 35 -11.53 36.44 8.39
N GLN A 36 -11.82 37.54 7.69
CA GLN A 36 -12.71 38.60 8.18
C GLN A 36 -14.19 38.23 8.12
N PHE A 37 -14.57 37.41 7.13
CA PHE A 37 -15.97 37.04 6.90
C PHE A 37 -16.45 35.88 7.78
N PHE A 38 -15.56 34.88 8.01
CA PHE A 38 -15.86 33.73 8.86
C PHE A 38 -15.37 34.01 10.29
N SER A 39 -16.21 33.67 11.27
CA SER A 39 -15.82 33.76 12.68
C SER A 39 -14.73 32.77 13.05
N LYS A 40 -14.06 32.96 14.19
CA LYS A 40 -13.05 32.01 14.71
C LYS A 40 -13.59 30.59 14.98
N ARG A 41 -14.92 30.43 15.14
CA ARG A 41 -15.57 29.12 15.30
C ARG A 41 -15.84 28.44 13.98
N GLU A 42 -16.06 29.22 12.94
CA GLU A 42 -16.36 28.74 11.59
C GLU A 42 -15.11 28.44 10.76
N LEU A 43 -14.04 29.20 10.99
CA LEU A 43 -12.76 29.03 10.31
C LEU A 43 -11.90 27.98 11.06
N VAL A 44 -11.81 26.78 10.51
CA VAL A 44 -10.98 25.68 11.06
C VAL A 44 -9.49 25.96 10.84
N CYS A 45 -9.12 26.31 9.59
CA CYS A 45 -7.74 26.63 9.22
C CYS A 45 -7.67 27.48 7.94
N ALA A 46 -6.53 28.15 7.74
CA ALA A 46 -6.19 28.77 6.46
C ALA A 46 -5.14 27.93 5.74
N LEU A 47 -5.30 27.74 4.43
CA LEU A 47 -4.46 26.91 3.56
C LEU A 47 -3.91 27.78 2.40
N PRO A 48 -2.95 28.69 2.67
CA PRO A 48 -2.46 29.65 1.68
C PRO A 48 -1.84 28.97 0.46
N PHE A 49 -1.18 27.83 0.63
CA PHE A 49 -0.49 27.10 -0.44
C PHE A 49 -1.41 26.61 -1.58
N ILE A 50 -2.71 26.45 -1.31
CA ILE A 50 -3.71 26.10 -2.32
C ILE A 50 -4.79 27.20 -2.49
N GLY A 51 -4.62 28.37 -1.85
CA GLY A 51 -5.60 29.44 -1.89
C GLY A 51 -6.96 29.06 -1.32
N ALA A 52 -7.01 28.37 -0.18
CA ALA A 52 -8.24 27.86 0.40
C ALA A 52 -8.30 28.09 1.92
N VAL A 53 -9.52 27.90 2.46
CA VAL A 53 -9.80 27.87 3.91
C VAL A 53 -10.63 26.64 4.25
N GLY A 54 -10.32 25.96 5.36
CA GLY A 54 -11.12 24.91 5.94
C GLY A 54 -12.19 25.54 6.85
N LEU A 55 -13.43 25.11 6.70
CA LEU A 55 -14.60 25.67 7.37
C LEU A 55 -15.45 24.60 8.04
N ARG A 56 -16.04 24.97 9.20
CA ARG A 56 -17.15 24.25 9.84
C ARG A 56 -18.28 25.25 10.02
N ILE A 57 -19.29 25.20 9.15
CA ILE A 57 -20.32 26.24 9.04
C ILE A 57 -21.71 25.66 8.84
N LYS A 58 -22.74 26.42 9.25
CA LYS A 58 -24.12 26.09 8.92
C LYS A 58 -24.41 26.31 7.43
N ILE A 59 -25.38 25.57 6.90
CA ILE A 59 -25.77 25.64 5.48
C ILE A 59 -26.17 27.06 5.06
N GLU A 60 -26.82 27.82 5.93
CA GLU A 60 -27.19 29.23 5.65
C GLU A 60 -25.95 30.09 5.38
N LYS A 61 -24.91 29.95 6.24
CA LYS A 61 -23.64 30.67 6.10
C LYS A 61 -22.86 30.21 4.87
N LEU A 62 -22.92 28.90 4.55
CA LEU A 62 -22.38 28.36 3.31
C LEU A 62 -23.00 29.06 2.09
N LEU A 63 -24.32 29.11 2.03
CA LEU A 63 -25.05 29.73 0.93
C LEU A 63 -24.78 31.25 0.85
N GLU A 64 -24.68 31.94 1.97
CA GLU A 64 -24.25 33.34 2.02
C GLU A 64 -22.83 33.52 1.43
N SER A 65 -21.91 32.63 1.77
CA SER A 65 -20.53 32.71 1.31
C SER A 65 -20.40 32.55 -0.22
N THR A 66 -21.28 31.76 -0.86
CA THR A 66 -21.25 31.61 -2.32
C THR A 66 -21.59 32.89 -3.08
N LYS A 67 -22.24 33.86 -2.43
CA LYS A 67 -22.52 35.19 -3.02
C LYS A 67 -21.30 36.11 -3.06
N LYS A 68 -20.23 35.79 -2.34
CA LYS A 68 -19.03 36.61 -2.27
C LYS A 68 -18.17 36.41 -3.52
N ALA A 69 -17.74 37.49 -4.17
CA ALA A 69 -16.93 37.43 -5.39
C ALA A 69 -15.58 36.75 -5.20
N TRP A 70 -15.01 36.80 -4.00
CA TRP A 70 -13.73 36.19 -3.66
C TRP A 70 -13.80 34.66 -3.37
N VAL A 71 -14.99 34.08 -3.24
CA VAL A 71 -15.19 32.61 -3.19
C VAL A 71 -15.24 32.08 -4.60
N LYS A 72 -14.35 31.13 -4.92
CA LYS A 72 -14.27 30.45 -6.23
C LYS A 72 -15.13 29.19 -6.25
N THR A 73 -14.84 28.25 -5.37
CA THR A 73 -15.52 26.96 -5.27
C THR A 73 -15.49 26.48 -3.83
N ILE A 74 -16.54 25.78 -3.42
CA ILE A 74 -16.60 25.13 -2.12
C ILE A 74 -16.87 23.64 -2.34
N THR A 75 -16.04 22.80 -1.71
CA THR A 75 -16.09 21.34 -1.77
C THR A 75 -16.40 20.77 -0.39
N LYS A 76 -17.12 19.66 -0.34
CA LYS A 76 -17.27 18.91 0.91
C LYS A 76 -15.90 18.42 1.37
N GLN A 77 -15.62 18.52 2.66
CA GLN A 77 -14.46 17.87 3.24
C GLN A 77 -14.71 16.35 3.19
N SER A 78 -13.85 15.63 2.48
CA SER A 78 -13.81 14.17 2.55
C SER A 78 -13.04 13.75 3.78
N SER A 79 -13.58 12.82 4.57
CA SER A 79 -12.83 12.16 5.63
C SER A 79 -11.72 11.34 4.99
N VAL A 80 -10.48 11.65 5.33
CA VAL A 80 -9.33 10.80 5.02
C VAL A 80 -9.29 9.72 6.10
N MET A 81 -9.65 8.49 5.75
CA MET A 81 -9.49 7.34 6.65
C MET A 81 -8.16 6.66 6.32
N ALA A 82 -7.41 6.35 7.35
CA ALA A 82 -6.24 5.49 7.24
C ALA A 82 -6.69 4.06 6.94
N LEU A 83 -6.18 3.46 5.86
CA LEU A 83 -6.76 2.25 5.26
C LEU A 83 -6.12 0.92 5.71
N MET A 84 -5.11 0.90 6.64
CA MET A 84 -4.51 -0.38 7.05
C MET A 84 -5.43 -1.26 7.90
N ASP A 85 -6.21 -0.69 8.79
CA ASP A 85 -7.24 -1.43 9.54
C ASP A 85 -8.32 -1.99 8.59
N VAL A 86 -8.60 -1.26 7.53
CA VAL A 86 -9.53 -1.68 6.47
C VAL A 86 -8.88 -2.77 5.58
N ALA A 87 -7.59 -2.66 5.23
CA ALA A 87 -6.90 -3.62 4.39
C ALA A 87 -6.87 -5.04 5.03
N ARG A 88 -6.58 -5.15 6.33
CA ARG A 88 -6.67 -6.42 7.06
C ARG A 88 -8.07 -7.03 7.00
N LYS A 89 -9.12 -6.21 7.16
CA LYS A 89 -10.52 -6.66 7.07
C LYS A 89 -10.89 -7.09 5.65
N ILE A 90 -10.48 -6.31 4.62
CA ILE A 90 -10.72 -6.65 3.21
C ILE A 90 -10.12 -8.01 2.89
N LEU A 91 -8.91 -8.26 3.36
CA LEU A 91 -8.14 -9.46 3.05
C LEU A 91 -8.45 -10.63 4.01
N GLY A 92 -9.33 -10.43 5.00
CA GLY A 92 -9.73 -11.48 5.92
C GLY A 92 -8.58 -12.04 6.77
N ALA A 93 -7.61 -11.19 7.15
CA ALA A 93 -6.46 -11.63 7.93
C ALA A 93 -6.84 -12.17 9.34
N GLY A 94 -8.00 -11.77 9.87
CA GLY A 94 -8.54 -12.29 11.11
C GLY A 94 -7.61 -12.10 12.31
N GLU A 95 -7.57 -13.12 13.18
CA GLU A 95 -6.72 -13.15 14.39
C GLU A 95 -5.32 -13.75 14.13
N ARG A 96 -5.05 -14.24 12.92
CA ARG A 96 -3.73 -14.79 12.55
C ARG A 96 -2.69 -13.69 12.54
N LEU A 97 -1.48 -13.99 12.96
CA LEU A 97 -0.44 -13.01 13.23
C LEU A 97 0.87 -13.26 12.45
N GLY A 98 1.02 -14.42 11.78
CA GLY A 98 2.22 -14.80 11.04
C GLY A 98 3.38 -15.21 11.94
N SER A 99 3.07 -15.75 13.14
CA SER A 99 4.08 -16.14 14.11
C SER A 99 5.02 -17.20 13.55
N ASP A 100 6.32 -17.06 13.88
CA ASP A 100 7.40 -17.98 13.51
C ASP A 100 7.65 -18.12 11.98
N VAL A 101 7.01 -17.28 11.15
CA VAL A 101 7.29 -17.20 9.72
C VAL A 101 8.22 -16.03 9.43
N THR A 102 9.32 -16.29 8.72
CA THR A 102 10.30 -15.27 8.34
C THR A 102 10.00 -14.72 6.95
N ILE A 103 9.81 -13.40 6.88
CA ILE A 103 9.68 -12.63 5.63
C ILE A 103 10.96 -11.83 5.41
N ALA A 104 11.60 -12.02 4.26
CA ALA A 104 12.71 -11.17 3.82
C ALA A 104 12.21 -10.08 2.87
N TYR A 105 12.53 -8.84 3.17
CA TYR A 105 12.22 -7.66 2.34
C TYR A 105 13.49 -7.21 1.63
N ILE A 106 13.51 -7.29 0.32
CA ILE A 106 14.57 -6.73 -0.53
C ILE A 106 14.09 -5.34 -0.96
N ASP A 107 14.67 -4.28 -0.35
CA ASP A 107 14.16 -2.92 -0.51
C ASP A 107 15.23 -1.86 -0.15
N THR A 108 14.83 -0.65 0.26
CA THR A 108 15.69 0.48 0.64
C THR A 108 16.28 0.39 2.06
N GLY A 109 15.90 -0.62 2.83
CA GLY A 109 16.32 -0.80 4.23
C GLY A 109 15.15 -0.87 5.19
N ILE A 110 15.42 -0.67 6.48
CA ILE A 110 14.41 -0.60 7.54
C ILE A 110 14.87 0.35 8.64
N ALA A 111 14.04 1.30 9.02
CA ALA A 111 14.31 2.21 10.14
C ALA A 111 13.96 1.57 11.49
N PRO A 112 14.56 2.05 12.61
CA PRO A 112 14.25 1.56 13.97
C PRO A 112 12.89 2.05 14.46
N HIS A 113 11.81 1.57 13.84
CA HIS A 113 10.45 1.95 14.18
C HIS A 113 9.90 1.11 15.34
N VAL A 114 9.08 1.72 16.20
CA VAL A 114 8.45 1.09 17.38
C VAL A 114 7.69 -0.19 17.01
N ASP A 115 7.01 -0.19 15.85
CA ASP A 115 6.23 -1.35 15.38
C ASP A 115 7.07 -2.60 15.05
N PHE A 116 8.38 -2.46 14.95
CA PHE A 116 9.29 -3.59 14.73
C PHE A 116 10.04 -4.00 16.00
N LEU A 117 10.21 -3.06 16.95
CA LEU A 117 11.10 -3.21 18.09
C LEU A 117 10.37 -3.47 19.42
N LEU A 118 9.13 -2.96 19.58
CA LEU A 118 8.38 -3.15 20.83
C LEU A 118 7.81 -4.56 20.93
N GLY A 119 8.05 -5.20 22.06
CA GLY A 119 7.69 -6.60 22.34
C GLY A 119 8.86 -7.55 22.00
N LYS A 120 8.56 -8.69 21.35
CA LYS A 120 9.61 -9.62 20.88
C LYS A 120 10.42 -8.97 19.75
N PRO A 121 11.76 -8.90 19.82
CA PRO A 121 12.57 -8.45 18.69
C PRO A 121 12.31 -9.31 17.46
N ARG A 122 11.88 -8.67 16.35
CA ARG A 122 11.47 -9.39 15.15
C ARG A 122 12.37 -9.17 13.94
N ILE A 123 13.28 -8.17 14.00
CA ILE A 123 14.30 -7.97 12.98
C ILE A 123 15.44 -8.97 13.25
N CYS A 124 15.43 -10.09 12.52
CA CYS A 124 16.38 -11.18 12.70
C CYS A 124 17.71 -10.94 11.99
N ALA A 125 17.70 -10.17 10.90
CA ALA A 125 18.90 -9.78 10.17
C ALA A 125 18.68 -8.48 9.40
N PHE A 126 19.78 -7.73 9.25
CA PHE A 126 19.88 -6.58 8.36
C PHE A 126 21.13 -6.71 7.51
N VAL A 127 20.98 -6.53 6.21
CA VAL A 127 22.06 -6.62 5.24
C VAL A 127 22.04 -5.37 4.37
N ASP A 128 23.15 -4.65 4.35
CA ASP A 128 23.33 -3.47 3.52
C ASP A 128 24.29 -3.75 2.37
N LEU A 129 23.75 -3.93 1.18
CA LEU A 129 24.52 -4.14 -0.06
C LEU A 129 24.87 -2.82 -0.77
N VAL A 130 24.43 -1.69 -0.22
CA VAL A 130 24.67 -0.35 -0.79
C VAL A 130 25.93 0.27 -0.19
N SER A 131 26.04 0.31 1.15
CA SER A 131 27.10 1.00 1.89
C SER A 131 27.81 0.10 2.90
N GLY A 132 27.36 -1.13 3.10
CA GLY A 132 27.98 -2.12 4.01
C GLY A 132 27.80 -1.80 5.50
N ARG A 133 26.86 -0.92 5.89
CA ARG A 133 26.61 -0.56 7.29
C ARG A 133 26.01 -1.75 8.05
N LYS A 134 26.32 -1.84 9.34
CA LYS A 134 25.86 -2.95 10.20
C LYS A 134 24.55 -2.64 10.94
N ASN A 135 24.34 -1.37 11.31
CA ASN A 135 23.12 -0.95 11.99
C ASN A 135 22.02 -0.74 10.94
N PHE A 136 20.81 -1.23 11.22
CA PHE A 136 19.68 -1.04 10.33
C PHE A 136 19.25 0.44 10.24
N TYR A 137 19.01 0.87 9.03
CA TYR A 137 18.56 2.21 8.66
C TYR A 137 17.82 2.15 7.33
N ASP A 138 17.10 3.22 7.04
CA ASP A 138 16.44 3.44 5.75
C ASP A 138 16.48 4.93 5.43
N ASP A 139 17.30 5.30 4.46
CA ASP A 139 17.51 6.69 4.03
C ASP A 139 16.54 7.14 2.92
N ASN A 140 15.65 6.26 2.48
CA ASN A 140 14.57 6.53 1.53
C ASN A 140 13.19 6.50 2.22
N GLY A 141 12.92 5.45 3.02
CA GLY A 141 11.67 5.22 3.74
C GLY A 141 10.73 4.18 3.11
N HIS A 142 10.95 3.80 1.84
CA HIS A 142 10.09 2.85 1.15
C HIS A 142 10.15 1.45 1.80
N GLY A 143 11.34 0.92 2.11
CA GLY A 143 11.50 -0.38 2.75
C GLY A 143 10.89 -0.44 4.16
N THR A 144 11.01 0.64 4.94
CA THR A 144 10.36 0.78 6.24
C THR A 144 8.84 0.71 6.09
N PHE A 145 8.29 1.44 5.12
CA PHE A 145 6.87 1.44 4.80
C PHE A 145 6.39 0.03 4.40
N VAL A 146 7.06 -0.59 3.45
CA VAL A 146 6.75 -1.95 2.93
C VAL A 146 6.82 -2.99 4.05
N SER A 147 7.86 -2.96 4.88
CA SER A 147 8.00 -3.84 6.04
C SER A 147 6.87 -3.62 7.05
N GLY A 148 6.44 -2.36 7.25
CA GLY A 148 5.31 -2.02 8.10
C GLY A 148 3.97 -2.58 7.60
N VAL A 149 3.70 -2.50 6.29
CA VAL A 149 2.50 -3.07 5.67
C VAL A 149 2.47 -4.60 5.84
N GLY A 150 3.59 -5.28 5.65
CA GLY A 150 3.66 -6.73 5.80
C GLY A 150 3.69 -7.18 7.26
N SER A 151 4.53 -6.56 8.08
CA SER A 151 4.98 -7.07 9.39
C SER A 151 4.89 -6.10 10.57
N GLY A 152 4.42 -4.85 10.39
CA GLY A 152 4.28 -3.89 11.49
C GLY A 152 3.29 -4.37 12.55
N ASN A 153 3.61 -4.29 13.85
CA ASN A 153 2.70 -4.73 14.91
C ASN A 153 1.68 -3.67 15.34
N GLY A 154 1.77 -2.46 14.79
CA GLY A 154 0.87 -1.34 15.07
C GLY A 154 1.00 -0.77 16.49
N ALA A 155 2.10 -1.05 17.19
CA ALA A 155 2.28 -0.64 18.59
C ALA A 155 2.18 0.88 18.79
N ALA A 156 2.80 1.66 17.90
CA ALA A 156 2.77 3.12 17.97
C ALA A 156 1.41 3.73 17.64
N SER A 157 0.48 2.95 17.04
CA SER A 157 -0.86 3.41 16.64
C SER A 157 -2.02 2.76 17.42
N GLY A 158 -1.73 2.04 18.51
CA GLY A 158 -2.75 1.25 19.21
C GLY A 158 -3.40 0.20 18.30
N LYS A 159 -2.61 -0.43 17.44
CA LYS A 159 -2.99 -1.44 16.42
C LYS A 159 -3.76 -0.90 15.21
N LYS A 160 -4.00 0.41 15.11
CA LYS A 160 -4.74 1.01 14.00
C LYS A 160 -4.05 0.76 12.64
N PHE A 161 -2.72 0.81 12.59
CA PHE A 161 -1.93 0.60 11.38
C PHE A 161 -1.14 -0.70 11.42
N MET A 162 -1.71 -1.72 12.06
CA MET A 162 -1.11 -3.04 12.16
C MET A 162 -1.02 -3.71 10.77
N GLY A 163 0.16 -4.20 10.41
CA GLY A 163 0.42 -4.93 9.16
C GLY A 163 -0.31 -6.28 9.09
N ILE A 164 -0.16 -6.97 7.97
CA ILE A 164 -0.90 -8.22 7.71
C ILE A 164 -0.41 -9.38 8.59
N ALA A 165 0.90 -9.54 8.77
CA ALA A 165 1.54 -10.58 9.59
C ALA A 165 2.36 -9.96 10.73
N PRO A 166 1.70 -9.36 11.75
CA PRO A 166 2.34 -8.48 12.74
C PRO A 166 3.29 -9.19 13.72
N GLN A 167 3.34 -10.51 13.74
CA GLN A 167 4.30 -11.31 14.52
C GLN A 167 5.32 -12.07 13.68
N SER A 168 5.33 -11.87 12.35
CA SER A 168 6.35 -12.47 11.49
C SER A 168 7.74 -11.95 11.83
N ASN A 169 8.75 -12.80 11.65
CA ASN A 169 10.15 -12.42 11.71
C ASN A 169 10.51 -11.62 10.44
N ILE A 170 11.40 -10.64 10.60
CA ILE A 170 11.76 -9.68 9.54
C ILE A 170 13.23 -9.84 9.21
N ILE A 171 13.54 -9.99 7.93
CA ILE A 171 14.88 -9.77 7.39
C ILE A 171 14.80 -8.59 6.44
N SER A 172 15.64 -7.58 6.64
CA SER A 172 15.72 -6.45 5.73
C SER A 172 17.04 -6.49 4.96
N ILE A 173 16.95 -6.54 3.63
CA ILE A 173 18.09 -6.50 2.73
C ILE A 173 18.02 -5.20 1.96
N LYS A 174 18.87 -4.24 2.36
CA LYS A 174 18.99 -2.97 1.66
C LYS A 174 19.78 -3.20 0.36
N ALA A 175 19.03 -3.33 -0.73
CA ALA A 175 19.56 -3.45 -2.09
C ALA A 175 19.32 -2.19 -2.93
N LEU A 176 18.36 -1.34 -2.55
CA LEU A 176 18.04 -0.07 -3.18
C LEU A 176 18.69 1.08 -2.40
N ASN A 177 19.21 2.07 -3.14
CA ASN A 177 19.85 3.27 -2.58
C ASN A 177 18.82 4.27 -2.02
N GLU A 178 19.29 5.47 -1.60
CA GLU A 178 18.47 6.55 -1.06
C GLU A 178 17.44 7.12 -2.06
N LYS A 179 17.61 6.84 -3.37
CA LYS A 179 16.64 7.21 -4.41
C LYS A 179 15.63 6.09 -4.72
N GLY A 180 15.77 4.93 -4.07
CA GLY A 180 14.96 3.74 -4.37
C GLY A 180 15.40 3.01 -5.63
N GLU A 181 16.67 3.12 -6.03
CA GLU A 181 17.23 2.55 -7.26
C GLU A 181 18.25 1.45 -6.96
N ALA A 182 18.33 0.46 -7.84
CA ALA A 182 19.36 -0.56 -7.86
C ALA A 182 19.62 -1.04 -9.29
N ASN A 183 20.82 -1.56 -9.54
CA ASN A 183 21.07 -2.34 -10.76
C ASN A 183 20.70 -3.82 -10.53
N ALA A 184 20.57 -4.57 -11.61
CA ALA A 184 20.19 -5.99 -11.56
C ALA A 184 21.18 -6.85 -10.77
N VAL A 185 22.48 -6.54 -10.81
CA VAL A 185 23.53 -7.29 -10.09
C VAL A 185 23.28 -7.22 -8.58
N ARG A 186 23.01 -6.03 -8.04
CA ARG A 186 22.72 -5.86 -6.61
C ARG A 186 21.45 -6.57 -6.17
N ILE A 187 20.42 -6.61 -6.99
CA ILE A 187 19.21 -7.40 -6.70
C ILE A 187 19.54 -8.90 -6.68
N LEU A 188 20.39 -9.37 -7.60
CA LEU A 188 20.83 -10.77 -7.62
C LEU A 188 21.74 -11.10 -6.43
N GLU A 189 22.59 -10.18 -5.97
CA GLU A 189 23.38 -10.34 -4.73
C GLU A 189 22.44 -10.47 -3.50
N ALA A 190 21.37 -9.68 -3.45
CA ALA A 190 20.34 -9.82 -2.41
C ALA A 190 19.66 -11.19 -2.45
N MET A 191 19.32 -11.67 -3.64
CA MET A 191 18.75 -13.01 -3.82
C MET A 191 19.75 -14.12 -3.47
N GLN A 192 21.03 -13.95 -3.82
CA GLN A 192 22.10 -14.88 -3.42
C GLN A 192 22.22 -14.94 -1.89
N TRP A 193 22.19 -13.80 -1.22
CA TRP A 193 22.21 -13.80 0.24
C TRP A 193 21.01 -14.56 0.83
N VAL A 194 19.81 -14.40 0.30
CA VAL A 194 18.62 -15.17 0.70
C VAL A 194 18.86 -16.67 0.49
N TYR A 195 19.39 -17.05 -0.68
CA TYR A 195 19.71 -18.43 -1.02
C TYR A 195 20.66 -19.08 0.00
N ASP A 196 21.73 -18.38 0.36
CA ASP A 196 22.78 -18.90 1.27
C ASP A 196 22.29 -18.96 2.72
N ASN A 197 21.38 -18.08 3.10
CA ASN A 197 20.94 -17.92 4.50
C ASN A 197 19.51 -18.49 4.76
N GLN A 198 18.86 -19.09 3.76
CA GLN A 198 17.49 -19.62 3.89
C GLN A 198 17.32 -20.52 5.10
N LYS A 199 18.19 -21.55 5.24
CA LYS A 199 18.11 -22.52 6.34
C LYS A 199 18.41 -21.88 7.69
N LYS A 200 19.37 -20.96 7.75
CA LYS A 200 19.79 -20.31 9.00
C LYS A 200 18.66 -19.50 9.64
N PHE A 201 17.88 -18.79 8.83
CA PHE A 201 16.82 -17.91 9.29
C PHE A 201 15.42 -18.45 9.00
N ASP A 202 15.32 -19.66 8.49
CA ASP A 202 14.07 -20.29 8.03
C ASP A 202 13.22 -19.35 7.15
N ILE A 203 13.86 -18.77 6.10
CA ILE A 203 13.20 -17.81 5.21
C ILE A 203 12.14 -18.54 4.40
N LYS A 204 10.87 -18.18 4.60
CA LYS A 204 9.71 -18.77 3.92
C LYS A 204 9.14 -17.89 2.81
N VAL A 205 9.23 -16.55 2.97
CA VAL A 205 8.65 -15.58 2.06
C VAL A 205 9.67 -14.50 1.72
N VAL A 206 9.72 -14.07 0.46
CA VAL A 206 10.47 -12.88 0.01
C VAL A 206 9.53 -11.90 -0.63
N CYS A 207 9.56 -10.66 -0.15
CA CYS A 207 8.82 -9.52 -0.68
C CYS A 207 9.74 -8.64 -1.53
N MET A 208 9.35 -8.42 -2.79
CA MET A 208 10.06 -7.57 -3.76
C MET A 208 9.12 -6.48 -4.27
N SER A 209 9.09 -5.35 -3.56
CA SER A 209 8.20 -4.22 -3.85
C SER A 209 8.76 -3.25 -4.88
N PHE A 210 9.49 -3.75 -5.85
CA PHE A 210 10.11 -3.01 -6.95
C PHE A 210 9.87 -3.69 -8.29
N GLY A 211 10.27 -3.05 -9.37
CA GLY A 211 10.24 -3.65 -10.70
C GLY A 211 11.23 -2.96 -11.64
N SER A 212 11.77 -3.73 -12.58
CA SER A 212 12.60 -3.25 -13.70
C SER A 212 11.96 -3.52 -15.04
N GLU A 213 12.46 -2.89 -16.11
CA GLU A 213 12.04 -3.22 -17.45
C GLU A 213 12.36 -4.68 -17.76
N PRO A 214 11.40 -5.46 -18.27
CA PRO A 214 11.58 -6.88 -18.50
C PRO A 214 12.46 -7.18 -19.71
N LEU A 215 13.37 -8.14 -19.56
CA LEU A 215 14.20 -8.65 -20.64
C LEU A 215 13.65 -9.98 -21.24
N GLY A 216 12.35 -10.18 -21.14
CA GLY A 216 11.67 -11.38 -21.66
C GLY A 216 12.07 -12.65 -20.90
N ALA A 217 12.09 -13.78 -21.59
CA ALA A 217 12.41 -15.09 -21.00
C ALA A 217 13.86 -15.21 -20.50
N SER A 218 14.74 -14.29 -20.88
CA SER A 218 16.16 -14.27 -20.45
C SER A 218 16.42 -13.39 -19.23
N ASP A 219 15.39 -12.75 -18.69
CA ASP A 219 15.48 -11.79 -17.58
C ASP A 219 16.20 -12.40 -16.36
N PRO A 220 17.33 -11.84 -15.92
CA PRO A 220 18.14 -12.45 -14.85
C PRO A 220 17.48 -12.33 -13.47
N ILE A 221 16.74 -11.24 -13.21
CA ILE A 221 16.06 -11.04 -11.92
C ILE A 221 14.89 -12.04 -11.81
N MET A 222 14.14 -12.22 -12.89
CA MET A 222 13.11 -13.25 -12.97
C MET A 222 13.69 -14.65 -12.70
N LYS A 223 14.79 -15.00 -13.37
CA LYS A 223 15.45 -16.31 -13.15
C LYS A 223 15.92 -16.50 -11.72
N GLY A 224 16.52 -15.47 -11.11
CA GLY A 224 16.91 -15.51 -9.70
C GLY A 224 15.73 -15.78 -8.78
N ALA A 225 14.60 -15.10 -9.02
CA ALA A 225 13.38 -15.32 -8.25
C ALA A 225 12.81 -16.75 -8.44
N GLU A 226 12.89 -17.31 -9.64
CA GLU A 226 12.47 -18.70 -9.92
C GLU A 226 13.38 -19.75 -9.26
N VAL A 227 14.67 -19.47 -9.13
CA VAL A 227 15.60 -20.32 -8.38
C VAL A 227 15.20 -20.38 -6.90
N LEU A 228 14.90 -19.23 -6.28
CA LEU A 228 14.45 -19.17 -4.89
C LEU A 228 13.07 -19.84 -4.71
N TRP A 229 12.17 -19.69 -5.67
CA TRP A 229 10.89 -20.40 -5.70
C TRP A 229 11.05 -21.92 -5.69
N ASN A 230 11.91 -22.43 -6.56
CA ASN A 230 12.21 -23.87 -6.64
C ASN A 230 12.90 -24.40 -5.38
N ARG A 231 13.51 -23.52 -4.57
CA ARG A 231 14.11 -23.85 -3.28
C ARG A 231 13.09 -23.86 -2.12
N GLY A 232 11.82 -23.61 -2.40
CA GLY A 232 10.75 -23.64 -1.41
C GLY A 232 10.47 -22.28 -0.75
N ILE A 233 10.91 -21.17 -1.34
CA ILE A 233 10.65 -19.81 -0.85
C ILE A 233 9.51 -19.18 -1.65
N THR A 234 8.46 -18.73 -0.99
CA THR A 234 7.36 -18.00 -1.64
C THR A 234 7.82 -16.61 -2.04
N MET A 235 7.99 -16.38 -3.34
CA MET A 235 8.42 -15.10 -3.91
C MET A 235 7.20 -14.26 -4.28
N VAL A 236 7.11 -13.03 -3.76
CA VAL A 236 6.01 -12.09 -4.03
C VAL A 236 6.59 -10.81 -4.62
N ALA A 237 6.13 -10.42 -5.80
CA ALA A 237 6.64 -9.27 -6.53
C ALA A 237 5.54 -8.30 -6.96
N ALA A 238 5.87 -7.02 -7.04
CA ALA A 238 4.99 -5.99 -7.58
C ALA A 238 4.77 -6.16 -9.09
N ALA A 239 3.56 -5.91 -9.56
CA ALA A 239 3.26 -5.87 -10.99
C ALA A 239 3.95 -4.69 -11.70
N GLY A 240 4.15 -3.59 -10.98
CA GLY A 240 4.64 -2.31 -11.51
C GLY A 240 3.55 -1.25 -11.55
N ASN A 241 3.96 0.01 -11.77
CA ASN A 241 3.09 1.19 -11.75
C ASN A 241 3.02 1.88 -13.14
N SER A 242 3.09 1.10 -14.21
CA SER A 242 3.09 1.57 -15.61
C SER A 242 1.73 1.37 -16.31
N GLY A 243 0.63 1.19 -15.57
CA GLY A 243 -0.72 1.20 -16.13
C GLY A 243 -1.14 2.59 -16.64
N PRO A 244 -2.26 2.70 -17.36
CA PRO A 244 -3.30 1.68 -17.58
C PRO A 244 -3.08 0.77 -18.81
N GLU A 245 -1.99 0.92 -19.52
CA GLU A 245 -1.75 0.15 -20.75
C GLU A 245 -1.47 -1.33 -20.45
N PHE A 246 -1.77 -2.19 -21.44
CA PHE A 246 -1.48 -3.62 -21.37
C PHE A 246 0.01 -3.90 -21.63
N GLU A 247 0.47 -5.11 -21.26
CA GLU A 247 1.86 -5.57 -21.42
C GLU A 247 2.90 -4.74 -20.67
N THR A 248 2.48 -4.15 -19.52
CA THR A 248 3.29 -3.25 -18.71
C THR A 248 3.86 -3.90 -17.44
N ILE A 249 3.63 -5.21 -17.24
CA ILE A 249 4.16 -5.94 -16.07
C ILE A 249 5.69 -5.86 -16.04
N LYS A 250 6.24 -5.50 -14.87
CA LYS A 250 7.68 -5.36 -14.64
C LYS A 250 8.32 -6.68 -14.19
N SER A 251 9.63 -6.82 -14.41
CA SER A 251 10.43 -7.90 -13.85
C SER A 251 10.67 -7.65 -12.35
N PRO A 252 10.65 -8.70 -11.48
CA PRO A 252 10.47 -10.12 -11.78
C PRO A 252 9.01 -10.59 -11.93
N GLY A 253 8.02 -9.67 -11.81
CA GLY A 253 6.59 -9.99 -11.89
C GLY A 253 6.15 -10.66 -13.21
N ILE A 254 6.94 -10.57 -14.28
CA ILE A 254 6.68 -11.31 -15.54
C ILE A 254 6.79 -12.82 -15.38
N SER A 255 7.43 -13.33 -14.32
CA SER A 255 7.61 -14.77 -14.13
C SER A 255 6.27 -15.50 -14.07
N PRO A 256 6.11 -16.60 -14.80
CA PRO A 256 4.91 -17.43 -14.70
C PRO A 256 4.78 -18.15 -13.36
N ARG A 257 5.87 -18.29 -12.60
CA ARG A 257 5.91 -19.07 -11.36
C ARG A 257 5.54 -18.25 -10.13
N ILE A 258 6.28 -17.15 -9.86
CA ILE A 258 6.14 -16.37 -8.63
C ILE A 258 4.77 -15.66 -8.54
N ILE A 259 4.45 -15.16 -7.36
CA ILE A 259 3.22 -14.39 -7.14
C ILE A 259 3.45 -12.94 -7.56
N THR A 260 2.68 -12.46 -8.53
CA THR A 260 2.72 -11.06 -9.00
C THR A 260 1.47 -10.34 -8.54
N VAL A 261 1.65 -9.19 -7.89
CA VAL A 261 0.58 -8.45 -7.22
C VAL A 261 0.31 -7.13 -7.90
N GLY A 262 -0.91 -6.96 -8.39
CA GLY A 262 -1.44 -5.70 -8.91
C GLY A 262 -2.12 -4.87 -7.84
N GLY A 263 -2.52 -3.64 -8.20
CA GLY A 263 -3.09 -2.66 -7.30
C GLY A 263 -4.61 -2.59 -7.35
N LEU A 264 -5.25 -2.65 -6.18
CA LEU A 264 -6.67 -2.44 -5.95
C LEU A 264 -6.91 -1.07 -5.34
N LYS A 265 -7.91 -0.34 -5.84
CA LYS A 265 -8.43 0.88 -5.25
C LYS A 265 -9.75 0.60 -4.55
N ASP A 266 -9.84 0.96 -3.29
CA ASP A 266 -11.05 0.91 -2.49
C ASP A 266 -11.76 2.26 -2.51
N ASN A 267 -12.95 2.32 -3.12
CA ASN A 267 -13.76 3.52 -3.23
C ASN A 267 -14.92 3.56 -2.21
N ARG A 268 -14.94 2.67 -1.22
CA ARG A 268 -15.99 2.64 -0.19
C ARG A 268 -15.95 3.90 0.66
N LYS A 269 -17.12 4.50 0.87
CA LYS A 269 -17.25 5.75 1.63
C LYS A 269 -17.65 5.54 3.10
N ASP A 270 -18.19 4.38 3.44
CA ASP A 270 -18.90 4.11 4.69
C ASP A 270 -18.52 2.80 5.40
N GLY A 271 -17.45 2.15 4.94
CA GLY A 271 -17.03 0.85 5.49
C GLY A 271 -17.96 -0.32 5.10
N SER A 272 -18.97 -0.09 4.26
CA SER A 272 -19.83 -1.15 3.75
C SER A 272 -19.06 -2.12 2.85
N PHE A 273 -19.38 -3.42 2.97
CA PHE A 273 -18.70 -4.46 2.21
C PHE A 273 -19.44 -4.69 0.88
N SER A 274 -19.17 -3.84 -0.14
CA SER A 274 -19.70 -4.06 -1.48
C SER A 274 -18.55 -4.20 -2.50
N PRO A 275 -18.39 -5.36 -3.15
CA PRO A 275 -17.41 -5.56 -4.21
C PRO A 275 -17.51 -4.57 -5.39
N LYS A 276 -18.70 -4.01 -5.61
CA LYS A 276 -18.96 -3.00 -6.66
C LYS A 276 -18.22 -1.68 -6.47
N GLN A 277 -17.60 -1.48 -5.31
CA GLN A 277 -16.84 -0.26 -4.98
C GLN A 277 -15.32 -0.45 -5.10
N PHE A 278 -14.88 -1.62 -5.51
CA PHE A 278 -13.49 -1.89 -5.82
C PHE A 278 -13.20 -1.63 -7.30
N GLU A 279 -12.06 -1.02 -7.58
CA GLU A 279 -11.54 -0.77 -8.92
C GLU A 279 -10.08 -1.19 -8.98
N ILE A 280 -9.62 -1.57 -10.17
CA ILE A 280 -8.18 -1.74 -10.38
C ILE A 280 -7.55 -0.35 -10.40
N ALA A 281 -6.50 -0.16 -9.60
CA ALA A 281 -5.81 1.12 -9.53
C ALA A 281 -5.29 1.52 -10.94
N PRO A 282 -5.53 2.76 -11.40
CA PRO A 282 -5.16 3.15 -12.76
C PRO A 282 -3.68 2.95 -13.09
N PHE A 283 -2.80 3.14 -12.10
CA PHE A 283 -1.37 2.95 -12.25
C PHE A 283 -0.93 1.46 -12.31
N SER A 284 -1.78 0.53 -11.84
CA SER A 284 -1.40 -0.89 -11.79
C SER A 284 -1.04 -1.40 -13.17
N SER A 285 0.16 -1.95 -13.30
CA SER A 285 0.61 -2.60 -14.53
C SER A 285 -0.27 -3.80 -14.86
N ARG A 286 -0.45 -4.05 -16.15
CA ARG A 286 -1.40 -4.99 -16.71
C ARG A 286 -0.72 -6.00 -17.63
N GLY A 287 -1.24 -7.21 -17.61
CA GLY A 287 -0.79 -8.27 -18.51
C GLY A 287 -1.29 -8.12 -19.97
N PRO A 288 -1.03 -9.11 -20.81
CA PRO A 288 -0.30 -10.35 -20.52
C PRO A 288 1.21 -10.12 -20.34
N ALA A 289 1.90 -11.10 -19.71
CA ALA A 289 3.35 -11.16 -19.68
C ALA A 289 3.81 -12.57 -20.04
N LEU A 290 4.81 -12.70 -20.92
CA LEU A 290 5.31 -13.97 -21.46
C LEU A 290 4.16 -14.91 -21.90
N ARG A 291 3.16 -14.36 -22.57
CA ARG A 291 1.92 -15.05 -23.04
C ARG A 291 1.08 -15.67 -21.92
N ARG A 292 1.19 -15.16 -20.68
CA ARG A 292 0.41 -15.58 -19.51
C ARG A 292 -0.39 -14.41 -18.98
N PHE A 293 -1.52 -14.72 -18.37
CA PHE A 293 -2.27 -13.72 -17.60
C PHE A 293 -1.45 -13.27 -16.39
N LYS A 294 -1.34 -11.97 -16.21
CA LYS A 294 -0.71 -11.28 -15.09
C LYS A 294 -1.45 -9.96 -14.82
N PRO A 295 -1.45 -9.46 -13.57
CA PRO A 295 -0.88 -10.06 -12.35
C PRO A 295 -1.57 -11.38 -11.98
N ASP A 296 -1.09 -12.12 -10.96
CA ASP A 296 -1.79 -13.32 -10.46
C ASP A 296 -3.02 -12.95 -9.62
N LEU A 297 -2.90 -11.85 -8.85
CA LEU A 297 -3.94 -11.30 -7.98
C LEU A 297 -3.69 -9.81 -7.69
N VAL A 298 -4.64 -9.16 -7.04
CA VAL A 298 -4.55 -7.75 -6.62
C VAL A 298 -4.76 -7.60 -5.11
N ALA A 299 -4.24 -6.52 -4.52
CA ALA A 299 -4.50 -6.15 -3.14
C ALA A 299 -4.60 -4.63 -2.99
N PRO A 300 -5.17 -4.10 -1.87
CA PRO A 300 -5.29 -2.68 -1.62
C PRO A 300 -3.96 -1.94 -1.83
N SER A 301 -3.99 -0.82 -2.56
CA SER A 301 -2.78 -0.16 -3.03
C SER A 301 -2.85 1.37 -3.06
N VAL A 302 -3.97 1.95 -2.70
CA VAL A 302 -4.20 3.40 -2.81
C VAL A 302 -4.41 3.99 -1.42
N ASN A 303 -3.64 5.04 -1.09
CA ASN A 303 -3.70 5.76 0.18
C ASN A 303 -3.54 4.87 1.43
N ILE A 304 -2.66 3.91 1.37
CA ILE A 304 -2.35 3.02 2.50
C ILE A 304 -1.41 3.73 3.46
N THR A 305 -1.68 3.64 4.76
CA THR A 305 -0.84 4.23 5.82
C THR A 305 -0.03 3.13 6.50
N SER A 306 1.29 3.35 6.66
CA SER A 306 2.21 2.41 7.31
C SER A 306 3.39 3.13 7.94
N CYS A 307 4.33 2.37 8.52
CA CYS A 307 5.53 2.87 9.20
C CYS A 307 6.33 3.85 8.34
N SER A 308 6.82 4.91 8.96
CA SER A 308 7.72 5.89 8.35
C SER A 308 9.14 5.74 8.90
N ASN A 309 10.13 6.16 8.12
CA ASN A 309 11.52 6.30 8.58
C ASN A 309 11.77 7.62 9.31
N SER A 310 10.76 8.49 9.43
CA SER A 310 10.86 9.78 10.12
C SER A 310 10.67 9.63 11.63
N ALA A 311 11.53 10.27 12.42
CA ALA A 311 11.37 10.34 13.87
C ALA A 311 10.19 11.24 14.31
N GLU A 312 9.83 12.23 13.51
CA GLU A 312 8.75 13.18 13.80
C GLU A 312 7.37 12.62 13.46
N ASN A 313 7.27 11.89 12.37
CA ASN A 313 6.04 11.29 11.88
C ASN A 313 6.19 9.78 11.77
N LEU A 314 5.70 9.04 12.78
CA LEU A 314 5.84 7.59 12.85
C LEU A 314 5.13 6.84 11.71
N TYR A 315 4.18 7.46 11.04
CA TYR A 315 3.44 6.87 9.92
C TYR A 315 3.36 7.83 8.74
N THR A 316 3.33 7.25 7.55
CA THR A 316 3.15 7.97 6.28
C THR A 316 2.18 7.22 5.39
N THR A 317 1.70 7.85 4.31
CA THR A 317 0.73 7.27 3.39
C THR A 317 1.31 7.20 1.98
N MET A 318 1.22 6.02 1.37
CA MET A 318 1.71 5.77 0.01
C MET A 318 0.67 5.05 -0.85
N SER A 319 0.87 5.11 -2.17
CA SER A 319 0.09 4.36 -3.16
C SER A 319 1.04 3.71 -4.16
N GLY A 320 0.69 2.51 -4.62
CA GLY A 320 1.52 1.76 -5.57
C GLY A 320 1.31 0.25 -5.45
N THR A 321 1.66 -0.50 -6.48
CA THR A 321 1.69 -1.98 -6.39
C THR A 321 2.74 -2.46 -5.39
N SER A 322 3.75 -1.64 -5.10
CA SER A 322 4.72 -1.85 -4.02
C SER A 322 4.09 -1.89 -2.63
N VAL A 323 2.90 -1.30 -2.47
CA VAL A 323 2.11 -1.33 -1.22
C VAL A 323 1.24 -2.59 -1.13
N ALA A 324 0.68 -3.03 -2.25
CA ALA A 324 -0.11 -4.26 -2.36
C ALA A 324 0.74 -5.53 -2.12
N THR A 325 1.97 -5.53 -2.60
CA THR A 325 2.90 -6.67 -2.55
C THR A 325 3.17 -7.17 -1.13
N PRO A 326 3.54 -6.33 -0.14
CA PRO A 326 3.77 -6.78 1.23
C PRO A 326 2.48 -7.28 1.92
N MET A 327 1.30 -6.84 1.50
CA MET A 327 0.06 -7.41 2.02
C MET A 327 -0.05 -8.88 1.64
N VAL A 328 0.23 -9.21 0.38
CA VAL A 328 0.19 -10.60 -0.10
C VAL A 328 1.33 -11.43 0.49
N ALA A 329 2.51 -10.85 0.69
CA ALA A 329 3.60 -11.52 1.41
C ALA A 329 3.19 -11.84 2.87
N GLY A 330 2.50 -10.90 3.54
CA GLY A 330 1.90 -11.15 4.86
C GLY A 330 0.84 -12.24 4.84
N LEU A 331 -0.06 -12.26 3.85
CA LEU A 331 -1.06 -13.33 3.72
C LEU A 331 -0.41 -14.71 3.49
N ALA A 332 0.65 -14.77 2.69
CA ALA A 332 1.44 -16.00 2.53
C ALA A 332 2.02 -16.45 3.88
N ALA A 333 2.50 -15.51 4.71
CA ALA A 333 2.97 -15.84 6.06
C ALA A 333 1.85 -16.34 6.97
N LEU A 334 0.64 -15.76 6.91
CA LEU A 334 -0.51 -16.27 7.68
C LEU A 334 -0.92 -17.69 7.27
N ILE A 335 -0.81 -18.02 5.98
CA ILE A 335 -1.06 -19.39 5.49
C ILE A 335 0.02 -20.33 6.03
N LEU A 336 1.29 -19.94 5.94
CA LEU A 336 2.42 -20.74 6.39
C LEU A 336 2.51 -20.90 7.92
N GLU A 337 1.97 -19.97 8.70
CA GLU A 337 1.77 -20.11 10.16
C GLU A 337 0.86 -21.32 10.46
N SER A 338 -0.22 -21.46 9.69
CA SER A 338 -1.18 -22.55 9.89
C SER A 338 -0.73 -23.88 9.23
N GLU A 339 -0.01 -23.79 8.13
CA GLU A 339 0.39 -24.92 7.28
C GLU A 339 1.86 -24.78 6.84
N PRO A 340 2.83 -25.01 7.76
CA PRO A 340 4.26 -24.68 7.53
C PRO A 340 4.94 -25.50 6.43
N SER A 341 4.35 -26.64 6.06
CA SER A 341 4.90 -27.57 5.06
C SER A 341 4.49 -27.26 3.62
N LEU A 342 3.62 -26.27 3.41
CA LEU A 342 3.18 -25.95 2.05
C LEU A 342 4.34 -25.46 1.18
N SER A 343 4.40 -26.00 -0.04
CA SER A 343 5.29 -25.48 -1.08
C SER A 343 4.83 -24.10 -1.60
N PRO A 344 5.69 -23.33 -2.23
CA PRO A 344 5.32 -22.05 -2.84
C PRO A 344 4.15 -22.17 -3.84
N ASP A 345 4.12 -23.23 -4.63
CA ASP A 345 3.01 -23.51 -5.57
C ASP A 345 1.68 -23.72 -4.82
N GLN A 346 1.70 -24.44 -3.70
CA GLN A 346 0.52 -24.64 -2.85
C GLN A 346 0.06 -23.36 -2.16
N VAL A 347 0.99 -22.53 -1.65
CA VAL A 347 0.68 -21.21 -1.10
C VAL A 347 0.04 -20.32 -2.16
N LYS A 348 0.63 -20.27 -3.37
CA LYS A 348 0.08 -19.51 -4.50
C LYS A 348 -1.32 -20.00 -4.86
N PHE A 349 -1.49 -21.30 -5.01
CA PHE A 349 -2.79 -21.91 -5.31
C PHE A 349 -3.83 -21.55 -4.25
N LYS A 350 -3.47 -21.64 -2.96
CA LYS A 350 -4.37 -21.33 -1.86
C LYS A 350 -4.79 -19.85 -1.86
N LEU A 351 -3.86 -18.91 -2.04
CA LEU A 351 -4.16 -17.49 -2.20
C LEU A 351 -5.11 -17.24 -3.38
N MET A 352 -4.85 -17.88 -4.52
CA MET A 352 -5.68 -17.74 -5.72
C MET A 352 -7.07 -18.37 -5.55
N SER A 353 -7.19 -19.51 -4.90
CA SER A 353 -8.47 -20.18 -4.67
C SER A 353 -9.39 -19.43 -3.70
N LEU A 354 -8.81 -18.67 -2.78
CA LEU A 354 -9.53 -17.83 -1.83
C LEU A 354 -9.82 -16.42 -2.39
N SER A 355 -9.43 -16.13 -3.65
CA SER A 355 -9.60 -14.81 -4.25
C SER A 355 -11.01 -14.60 -4.82
N ARG A 356 -11.44 -13.33 -4.80
CA ARG A 356 -12.69 -12.88 -5.39
C ARG A 356 -12.43 -11.92 -6.55
N GLY A 357 -13.02 -12.20 -7.71
CA GLY A 357 -12.94 -11.36 -8.89
C GLY A 357 -13.71 -10.05 -8.75
N ILE A 358 -13.27 -9.04 -9.46
CA ILE A 358 -13.84 -7.68 -9.50
C ILE A 358 -14.33 -7.35 -10.90
N THR A 359 -13.42 -7.47 -11.88
CA THR A 359 -13.66 -7.11 -13.28
C THR A 359 -13.83 -8.33 -14.19
N PHE A 360 -13.43 -9.51 -13.70
CA PHE A 360 -13.32 -10.76 -14.45
C PHE A 360 -12.36 -10.71 -15.65
N ASN A 361 -11.48 -9.69 -15.70
CA ASN A 361 -10.41 -9.59 -16.70
C ASN A 361 -9.07 -9.98 -16.06
N ARG A 362 -8.57 -11.15 -16.40
CA ARG A 362 -7.35 -11.71 -15.82
C ARG A 362 -6.08 -10.90 -16.10
N ASN A 363 -6.05 -10.08 -17.14
CA ASN A 363 -4.91 -9.18 -17.40
C ASN A 363 -4.93 -7.92 -16.53
N LEU A 364 -6.04 -7.63 -15.86
CA LEU A 364 -6.16 -6.51 -14.92
C LEU A 364 -5.97 -6.94 -13.47
N GLU A 365 -6.55 -8.07 -13.08
CA GLU A 365 -6.69 -8.48 -11.68
C GLU A 365 -6.21 -9.91 -11.37
N GLY A 366 -5.79 -10.68 -12.38
CA GLY A 366 -5.54 -12.10 -12.20
C GLY A 366 -6.82 -12.84 -11.82
N VAL A 367 -6.85 -13.39 -10.61
CA VAL A 367 -8.04 -14.04 -10.04
C VAL A 367 -8.81 -13.14 -9.06
N GLY A 368 -8.41 -11.87 -8.93
CA GLY A 368 -9.01 -10.91 -8.01
C GLY A 368 -8.20 -10.72 -6.73
N TYR A 369 -8.86 -10.30 -5.64
CA TYR A 369 -8.21 -10.06 -4.34
C TYR A 369 -8.44 -11.25 -3.39
N PRO A 370 -7.40 -11.70 -2.66
CA PRO A 370 -7.52 -12.81 -1.72
C PRO A 370 -8.32 -12.40 -0.48
N LEU A 371 -9.15 -13.32 0.01
CA LEU A 371 -9.93 -13.18 1.23
C LEU A 371 -9.71 -14.42 2.10
N LEU A 372 -8.82 -14.35 3.07
CA LEU A 372 -8.60 -15.38 4.08
C LEU A 372 -9.73 -15.27 5.12
N SER A 373 -10.74 -16.07 4.99
CA SER A 373 -11.86 -16.16 5.95
C SER A 373 -11.53 -17.10 7.12
#